data_02843d2f0ebb6e28d40b5fb12395b72d
#
_entry.id   02843d2f0ebb6e28d40b5fb12395b72d
#
_cell.length_a   1.000
_cell.length_b   1.000
_cell.length_c   1.000
_cell.angle_alpha   90.00
_cell.angle_beta   90.00
_cell.angle_gamma   90.00
#
_symmetry.space_group_name_H-M   'P 1'
#
loop_
_entity.id
_entity.type
_entity.pdbx_description
1 polymer ?
#
loop_
_entity_poly.entity_id
_entity_poly.type
_entity_poly.pdbx_seq_one_letter_code
_entity_poly.pdbx_strand_id
1 'polypeptide(L)'
;MYIAVTGSKNNKDVYIYQSFRKKDGKSSSRIYKKLGKYNTLLEQFDGDNEKLMAWAKSEAAKETELYNERTGKVTVEFSQAACIPMNETRSFHAGYLFLQQLCTGLRLDNICRVIKGRHKFKYDIHAILTDLVYARVLSPSSKLSSYNFCKTLLEPPKYEIQDVYRALSVIAEESDFIQSELYKNSNFIHPRNQKILYYDCTNYYFEIEEESGLKHYGKGKENRPNPIVGMLSLIHISEPTRPY
;
A
#
# COMPACT_ATOMS: atom_id res chain seq x y z
N MET A 1 18.88 -5.46 -10.10
CA MET A 1 18.20 -6.53 -10.86
C MET A 1 18.93 -6.75 -12.19
N TYR A 2 18.69 -7.86 -12.87
CA TYR A 2 19.31 -8.16 -14.15
C TYR A 2 18.31 -8.83 -15.10
N ILE A 3 18.62 -8.83 -16.41
CA ILE A 3 17.75 -9.41 -17.42
C ILE A 3 18.25 -10.80 -17.78
N ALA A 4 17.33 -11.72 -18.04
CA ALA A 4 17.63 -13.00 -18.68
C ALA A 4 16.54 -13.37 -19.67
N VAL A 5 16.98 -13.95 -20.77
CA VAL A 5 16.12 -14.54 -21.79
C VAL A 5 16.12 -16.03 -21.55
N THR A 6 14.96 -16.59 -21.19
CA THR A 6 14.83 -18.01 -20.84
C THR A 6 13.68 -18.64 -21.62
N GLY A 7 13.80 -19.91 -21.91
CA GLY A 7 12.79 -20.68 -22.65
C GLY A 7 13.41 -21.66 -23.65
N SER A 8 12.54 -22.40 -24.34
CA SER A 8 12.94 -23.35 -25.40
C SER A 8 13.31 -22.58 -26.69
N LYS A 9 13.95 -23.28 -27.65
CA LYS A 9 14.46 -22.70 -28.90
C LYS A 9 13.44 -21.83 -29.64
N ASN A 10 12.16 -22.19 -29.60
CA ASN A 10 11.07 -21.51 -30.33
C ASN A 10 10.15 -20.67 -29.41
N ASN A 11 10.32 -20.73 -28.08
CA ASN A 11 9.45 -19.98 -27.14
C ASN A 11 10.31 -19.41 -26.02
N LYS A 12 10.96 -18.29 -26.30
CA LYS A 12 11.79 -17.54 -25.35
C LYS A 12 11.00 -16.38 -24.79
N ASP A 13 11.15 -16.14 -23.51
CA ASP A 13 10.60 -15.00 -22.80
C ASP A 13 11.72 -14.16 -22.17
N VAL A 14 11.50 -12.84 -22.08
CA VAL A 14 12.40 -11.89 -21.45
C VAL A 14 11.91 -11.60 -20.04
N TYR A 15 12.77 -11.82 -19.05
CA TYR A 15 12.46 -11.63 -17.64
C TYR A 15 13.45 -10.68 -16.97
N ILE A 16 12.96 -9.95 -15.98
CA ILE A 16 13.79 -9.28 -14.99
C ILE A 16 13.92 -10.20 -13.78
N TYR A 17 15.14 -10.50 -13.39
CA TYR A 17 15.47 -11.30 -12.21
C TYR A 17 15.97 -10.42 -11.08
N GLN A 18 15.58 -10.79 -9.86
CA GLN A 18 16.11 -10.20 -8.63
C GLN A 18 17.07 -11.19 -7.95
N SER A 19 18.30 -10.75 -7.71
CA SER A 19 19.26 -11.49 -6.89
C SER A 19 18.98 -11.25 -5.41
N PHE A 20 19.08 -12.29 -4.59
CA PHE A 20 18.97 -12.19 -3.14
C PHE A 20 19.89 -13.23 -2.46
N ARG A 21 20.24 -12.98 -1.19
CA ARG A 21 20.96 -13.95 -0.39
C ARG A 21 19.99 -14.78 0.43
N LYS A 22 20.12 -16.10 0.40
CA LYS A 22 19.39 -17.02 1.27
C LYS A 22 19.94 -16.96 2.70
N LYS A 23 19.18 -17.50 3.65
CA LYS A 23 19.62 -17.58 5.08
C LYS A 23 20.93 -18.35 5.27
N ASP A 24 21.26 -19.27 4.37
CA ASP A 24 22.51 -20.03 4.32
C ASP A 24 23.69 -19.26 3.71
N GLY A 25 23.50 -17.97 3.39
CA GLY A 25 24.52 -17.08 2.80
C GLY A 25 24.71 -17.24 1.30
N LYS A 26 24.10 -18.25 0.65
CA LYS A 26 24.22 -18.47 -0.79
C LYS A 26 23.42 -17.46 -1.60
N SER A 27 23.98 -17.02 -2.72
CA SER A 27 23.27 -16.18 -3.68
C SER A 27 22.22 -17.00 -4.41
N SER A 28 21.05 -16.41 -4.62
CA SER A 28 19.94 -16.98 -5.39
C SER A 28 19.27 -15.88 -6.19
N SER A 29 18.46 -16.27 -7.17
CA SER A 29 17.67 -15.31 -7.94
C SER A 29 16.24 -15.80 -8.12
N ARG A 30 15.33 -14.86 -8.27
CA ARG A 30 13.91 -15.14 -8.55
C ARG A 30 13.43 -14.25 -9.69
N ILE A 31 12.42 -14.72 -10.41
CA ILE A 31 11.74 -13.91 -11.41
C ILE A 31 11.03 -12.77 -10.68
N TYR A 32 11.36 -11.54 -11.06
CA TYR A 32 10.72 -10.33 -10.53
C TYR A 32 9.57 -9.86 -11.42
N LYS A 33 9.83 -9.81 -12.76
CA LYS A 33 8.86 -9.36 -13.74
C LYS A 33 9.10 -10.04 -15.08
N LYS A 34 8.02 -10.43 -15.77
CA LYS A 34 8.07 -10.86 -17.17
C LYS A 34 7.86 -9.63 -18.06
N LEU A 35 8.78 -9.37 -18.98
CA LEU A 35 8.66 -8.27 -19.95
C LEU A 35 7.83 -8.67 -21.17
N GLY A 36 7.93 -9.92 -21.62
CA GLY A 36 7.15 -10.43 -22.74
C GLY A 36 7.83 -11.56 -23.47
N LYS A 37 7.22 -12.01 -24.58
CA LYS A 37 7.82 -12.98 -25.48
C LYS A 37 8.92 -12.33 -26.31
N TYR A 38 10.08 -12.97 -26.39
CA TYR A 38 11.25 -12.46 -27.11
C TYR A 38 10.94 -12.09 -28.56
N ASN A 39 10.26 -12.98 -29.30
CA ASN A 39 9.96 -12.74 -30.72
C ASN A 39 9.01 -11.56 -30.91
N THR A 40 7.97 -11.44 -30.08
CA THR A 40 7.02 -10.33 -30.14
C THR A 40 7.69 -8.99 -29.80
N LEU A 41 8.60 -9.00 -28.82
CA LEU A 41 9.38 -7.81 -28.48
C LEU A 41 10.38 -7.47 -29.60
N LEU A 42 11.01 -8.47 -30.20
CA LEU A 42 11.97 -8.26 -31.28
C LEU A 42 11.30 -7.59 -32.52
N GLU A 43 10.07 -7.98 -32.84
CA GLU A 43 9.27 -7.34 -33.89
C GLU A 43 9.00 -5.84 -33.58
N GLN A 44 8.78 -5.48 -32.31
CA GLN A 44 8.57 -4.09 -31.91
C GLN A 44 9.83 -3.21 -32.06
N PHE A 45 11.00 -3.83 -32.15
CA PHE A 45 12.30 -3.16 -32.34
C PHE A 45 12.91 -3.46 -33.72
N ASP A 46 12.06 -3.66 -34.73
CA ASP A 46 12.46 -3.90 -36.11
C ASP A 46 13.48 -5.03 -36.32
N GLY A 47 13.43 -6.05 -35.47
CA GLY A 47 14.35 -7.18 -35.47
C GLY A 47 15.73 -6.89 -34.88
N ASP A 48 15.93 -5.70 -34.29
CA ASP A 48 17.21 -5.29 -33.71
C ASP A 48 17.32 -5.77 -32.25
N ASN A 49 18.11 -6.82 -32.04
CA ASN A 49 18.35 -7.39 -30.71
C ASN A 49 19.11 -6.43 -29.78
N GLU A 50 19.99 -5.57 -30.30
CA GLU A 50 20.74 -4.64 -29.45
C GLU A 50 19.81 -3.57 -28.86
N LYS A 51 18.89 -3.04 -29.65
CA LYS A 51 17.86 -2.09 -29.19
C LYS A 51 16.91 -2.74 -28.20
N LEU A 52 16.46 -3.96 -28.44
CA LEU A 52 15.64 -4.73 -27.50
C LEU A 52 16.35 -4.89 -26.16
N MET A 53 17.62 -5.32 -26.18
CA MET A 53 18.37 -5.55 -24.94
C MET A 53 18.71 -4.25 -24.22
N ALA A 54 18.95 -3.15 -24.93
CA ALA A 54 19.14 -1.83 -24.35
C ALA A 54 17.85 -1.33 -23.64
N TRP A 55 16.71 -1.48 -24.32
CA TRP A 55 15.41 -1.17 -23.73
C TRP A 55 15.14 -2.02 -22.48
N ALA A 56 15.33 -3.34 -22.56
CA ALA A 56 15.11 -4.23 -21.42
C ALA A 56 16.02 -3.88 -20.23
N LYS A 57 17.30 -3.48 -20.49
CA LYS A 57 18.22 -2.98 -19.45
C LYS A 57 17.70 -1.70 -18.81
N SER A 58 17.17 -0.77 -19.59
CA SER A 58 16.59 0.47 -19.06
C SER A 58 15.37 0.17 -18.17
N GLU A 59 14.51 -0.77 -18.56
CA GLU A 59 13.38 -1.20 -17.75
C GLU A 59 13.84 -1.90 -16.46
N ALA A 60 14.88 -2.74 -16.52
CA ALA A 60 15.43 -3.36 -15.31
C ALA A 60 16.09 -2.33 -14.37
N ALA A 61 16.69 -1.26 -14.90
CA ALA A 61 17.23 -0.16 -14.10
C ALA A 61 16.11 0.62 -13.40
N LYS A 62 15.05 0.99 -14.12
CA LYS A 62 13.86 1.65 -13.54
C LYS A 62 13.23 0.80 -12.44
N GLU A 63 13.04 -0.51 -12.67
CA GLU A 63 12.50 -1.42 -11.67
C GLU A 63 13.43 -1.59 -10.46
N THR A 64 14.75 -1.49 -10.67
CA THR A 64 15.73 -1.52 -9.57
C THR A 64 15.63 -0.27 -8.71
N GLU A 65 15.50 0.89 -9.33
CA GLU A 65 15.33 2.17 -8.65
C GLU A 65 14.03 2.18 -7.84
N LEU A 66 12.91 1.82 -8.48
CA LEU A 66 11.63 1.67 -7.79
C LEU A 66 11.66 0.65 -6.64
N TYR A 67 12.38 -0.46 -6.80
CA TYR A 67 12.57 -1.44 -5.75
C TYR A 67 13.39 -0.88 -4.59
N ASN A 68 14.46 -0.15 -4.87
CA ASN A 68 15.31 0.49 -3.86
C ASN A 68 14.55 1.58 -3.10
N GLU A 69 13.73 2.37 -3.78
CA GLU A 69 12.83 3.33 -3.16
C GLU A 69 11.83 2.64 -2.20
N ARG A 70 11.27 1.49 -2.63
CA ARG A 70 10.31 0.71 -1.82
C ARG A 70 10.93 -0.01 -0.64
N THR A 71 12.18 -0.45 -0.76
CA THR A 71 12.93 -1.14 0.31
C THR A 71 13.87 -0.21 1.05
N GLY A 72 13.73 1.09 0.82
CA GLY A 72 14.60 2.15 1.30
C GLY A 72 14.83 2.06 2.80
N LYS A 73 16.07 2.27 3.21
CA LYS A 73 16.42 2.45 4.62
C LYS A 73 16.02 3.86 5.01
N VAL A 74 15.26 4.01 6.07
CA VAL A 74 15.06 5.32 6.70
C VAL A 74 16.36 5.71 7.37
N THR A 75 17.01 6.77 6.89
CA THR A 75 18.23 7.32 7.48
C THR A 75 17.85 8.60 8.21
N VAL A 76 18.08 8.63 9.51
CA VAL A 76 17.86 9.83 10.33
C VAL A 76 19.22 10.43 10.65
N GLU A 77 19.44 11.67 10.19
CA GLU A 77 20.66 12.41 10.48
C GLU A 77 20.48 13.23 11.76
N PHE A 78 21.36 13.02 12.71
CA PHE A 78 21.42 13.81 13.93
C PHE A 78 22.68 14.70 13.90
N SER A 79 22.49 16.00 14.04
CA SER A 79 23.61 16.93 14.22
C SER A 79 24.02 16.97 15.68
N GLN A 80 25.27 16.67 16.00
CA GLN A 80 25.82 16.81 17.34
C GLN A 80 25.92 18.29 17.80
N ALA A 81 25.92 19.23 16.85
CA ALA A 81 25.95 20.67 17.11
C ALA A 81 24.56 21.28 17.36
N ALA A 82 23.48 20.55 17.08
CA ALA A 82 22.13 21.04 17.29
C ALA A 82 21.70 20.84 18.74
N CYS A 83 21.65 21.93 19.51
CA CYS A 83 21.09 21.91 20.86
C CYS A 83 19.56 21.77 20.80
N ILE A 84 19.01 20.93 21.66
CA ILE A 84 17.56 20.90 21.90
C ILE A 84 17.24 22.07 22.83
N PRO A 85 16.31 22.99 22.47
CA PRO A 85 15.93 24.09 23.35
C PRO A 85 15.43 23.57 24.70
N MET A 86 15.66 24.36 25.76
CA MET A 86 15.19 24.04 27.10
C MET A 86 13.66 23.95 27.07
N ASN A 87 13.08 22.87 27.62
CA ASN A 87 11.65 22.52 27.61
C ASN A 87 11.10 21.95 26.27
N GLU A 88 11.95 21.64 25.30
CA GLU A 88 11.56 20.81 24.16
C GLU A 88 11.90 19.35 24.40
N THR A 89 10.95 18.46 24.15
CA THR A 89 11.21 17.02 24.07
C THR A 89 11.13 16.59 22.61
N ARG A 90 12.19 15.98 22.09
CA ARG A 90 12.19 15.39 20.75
C ARG A 90 11.96 13.89 20.87
N SER A 91 10.71 13.50 20.66
CA SER A 91 10.30 12.10 20.63
C SER A 91 9.77 11.77 19.25
N PHE A 92 10.20 10.64 18.68
CA PHE A 92 9.75 10.19 17.37
C PHE A 92 9.08 8.83 17.49
N HIS A 93 7.95 8.68 16.80
CA HIS A 93 7.28 7.39 16.67
C HIS A 93 7.84 6.61 15.48
N ALA A 94 8.47 5.48 15.76
CA ALA A 94 9.04 4.60 14.74
C ALA A 94 8.15 3.40 14.37
N GLY A 95 7.04 3.20 15.10
CA GLY A 95 6.15 2.05 14.89
C GLY A 95 5.52 1.97 13.50
N TYR A 96 5.38 3.11 12.82
CA TYR A 96 4.84 3.16 11.46
C TYR A 96 5.73 2.45 10.42
N LEU A 97 7.02 2.25 10.69
CA LEU A 97 7.94 1.58 9.76
C LEU A 97 7.49 0.16 9.38
N PHE A 98 6.85 -0.56 10.32
CA PHE A 98 6.26 -1.86 10.03
C PHE A 98 5.05 -1.73 9.07
N LEU A 99 4.22 -0.70 9.25
CA LEU A 99 3.10 -0.41 8.37
C LEU A 99 3.58 0.06 6.99
N GLN A 100 4.65 0.84 6.95
CA GLN A 100 5.29 1.27 5.70
C GLN A 100 5.73 0.07 4.86
N GLN A 101 6.31 -0.95 5.48
CA GLN A 101 6.68 -2.19 4.80
C GLN A 101 5.45 -2.92 4.23
N LEU A 102 4.33 -2.95 4.96
CA LEU A 102 3.08 -3.52 4.47
C LEU A 102 2.49 -2.71 3.30
N CYS A 103 2.45 -1.39 3.41
CA CYS A 103 1.99 -0.50 2.34
C CYS A 103 2.83 -0.68 1.06
N THR A 104 4.15 -0.85 1.20
CA THR A 104 5.05 -1.17 0.10
C THR A 104 4.73 -2.53 -0.52
N GLY A 105 4.51 -3.56 0.30
CA GLY A 105 4.10 -4.89 -0.15
C GLY A 105 2.77 -4.88 -0.89
N LEU A 106 1.83 -4.05 -0.46
CA LEU A 106 0.53 -3.82 -1.09
C LEU A 106 0.61 -2.93 -2.34
N ARG A 107 1.79 -2.41 -2.68
CA ARG A 107 2.02 -1.54 -3.85
C ARG A 107 1.15 -0.28 -3.84
N LEU A 108 0.98 0.31 -2.67
CA LEU A 108 0.13 1.49 -2.49
C LEU A 108 0.63 2.69 -3.31
N ASP A 109 1.96 2.78 -3.50
CA ASP A 109 2.62 3.74 -4.38
C ASP A 109 2.12 3.67 -5.83
N ASN A 110 1.98 2.46 -6.38
CA ASN A 110 1.47 2.24 -7.73
C ASN A 110 -0.01 2.65 -7.85
N ILE A 111 -0.82 2.28 -6.86
CA ILE A 111 -2.23 2.67 -6.81
C ILE A 111 -2.34 4.20 -6.83
N CYS A 112 -1.61 4.89 -5.97
CA CYS A 112 -1.60 6.35 -5.89
C CYS A 112 -1.05 7.01 -7.16
N ARG A 113 -0.10 6.38 -7.85
CA ARG A 113 0.41 6.87 -9.15
C ARG A 113 -0.67 6.82 -10.24
N VAL A 114 -1.47 5.77 -10.28
CA VAL A 114 -2.61 5.66 -11.22
C VAL A 114 -3.64 6.74 -10.92
N ILE A 115 -3.98 6.94 -9.64
CA ILE A 115 -4.91 7.99 -9.20
C ILE A 115 -4.40 9.37 -9.62
N LYS A 116 -3.11 9.66 -9.39
CA LYS A 116 -2.48 10.92 -9.80
C LYS A 116 -2.56 11.16 -11.32
N GLY A 117 -2.57 10.10 -12.12
CA GLY A 117 -2.73 10.19 -13.57
C GLY A 117 -4.17 10.53 -14.02
N ARG A 118 -5.17 10.23 -13.18
CA ARG A 118 -6.59 10.49 -13.47
C ARG A 118 -7.05 11.88 -13.00
N HIS A 119 -6.40 12.42 -11.97
CA HIS A 119 -6.78 13.66 -11.29
C HIS A 119 -5.70 14.74 -11.39
N LYS A 120 -6.13 16.00 -11.38
CA LYS A 120 -5.22 17.17 -11.43
C LYS A 120 -5.05 17.77 -10.04
N PHE A 121 -4.07 17.30 -9.27
CA PHE A 121 -3.67 17.88 -7.99
C PHE A 121 -2.14 17.92 -7.86
N LYS A 122 -1.64 18.76 -6.94
CA LYS A 122 -0.18 18.98 -6.75
C LYS A 122 0.38 18.28 -5.52
N TYR A 123 -0.48 17.94 -4.55
CA TYR A 123 -0.05 17.28 -3.30
C TYR A 123 0.32 15.81 -3.52
N ASP A 124 1.07 15.26 -2.58
CA ASP A 124 1.43 13.84 -2.58
C ASP A 124 0.33 12.99 -1.93
N ILE A 125 -0.55 12.45 -2.76
CA ILE A 125 -1.66 11.60 -2.30
C ILE A 125 -1.16 10.30 -1.64
N HIS A 126 0.01 9.77 -2.06
CA HIS A 126 0.59 8.59 -1.46
C HIS A 126 1.02 8.86 -0.01
N ALA A 127 1.76 9.94 0.22
CA ALA A 127 2.16 10.35 1.56
C ALA A 127 0.94 10.59 2.46
N ILE A 128 -0.07 11.31 1.96
CA ILE A 128 -1.30 11.59 2.73
C ILE A 128 -2.04 10.28 3.08
N LEU A 129 -2.23 9.38 2.13
CA LEU A 129 -2.97 8.14 2.35
C LEU A 129 -2.23 7.23 3.33
N THR A 130 -0.91 7.06 3.19
CA THR A 130 -0.10 6.24 4.10
C THR A 130 -0.10 6.82 5.51
N ASP A 131 0.08 8.12 5.67
CA ASP A 131 0.07 8.78 6.96
C ASP A 131 -1.29 8.65 7.67
N LEU A 132 -2.40 8.77 6.92
CA LEU A 132 -3.73 8.53 7.46
C LEU A 132 -3.93 7.10 7.94
N VAL A 133 -3.36 6.12 7.22
CA VAL A 133 -3.37 4.71 7.64
C VAL A 133 -2.53 4.52 8.90
N TYR A 134 -1.32 5.08 8.93
CA TYR A 134 -0.43 4.99 10.10
C TYR A 134 -1.08 5.59 11.34
N ALA A 135 -1.61 6.81 11.22
CA ALA A 135 -2.30 7.46 12.32
C ALA A 135 -3.54 6.68 12.77
N ARG A 136 -4.29 6.08 11.83
CA ARG A 136 -5.48 5.29 12.16
C ARG A 136 -5.16 4.04 12.96
N VAL A 137 -4.03 3.40 12.68
CA VAL A 137 -3.60 2.18 13.37
C VAL A 137 -2.90 2.49 14.70
N LEU A 138 -2.02 3.51 14.72
CA LEU A 138 -1.17 3.79 15.87
C LEU A 138 -1.82 4.73 16.90
N SER A 139 -2.61 5.70 16.43
CA SER A 139 -3.25 6.73 17.28
C SER A 139 -4.58 7.18 16.68
N PRO A 140 -5.65 6.34 16.76
CA PRO A 140 -6.96 6.64 16.18
C PRO A 140 -7.55 7.94 16.75
N SER A 141 -7.75 8.94 15.87
CA SER A 141 -8.21 10.27 16.29
C SER A 141 -8.85 11.05 15.12
N SER A 142 -9.21 12.34 15.35
CA SER A 142 -9.71 13.21 14.29
C SER A 142 -8.65 13.45 13.21
N LYS A 143 -9.04 13.89 12.02
CA LYS A 143 -8.09 14.14 10.92
C LYS A 143 -7.02 15.20 11.28
N LEU A 144 -7.41 16.24 11.99
CA LEU A 144 -6.48 17.26 12.48
C LEU A 144 -5.48 16.67 13.49
N SER A 145 -5.98 15.89 14.44
CA SER A 145 -5.13 15.22 15.44
C SER A 145 -4.20 14.20 14.79
N SER A 146 -4.71 13.42 13.82
CA SER A 146 -3.91 12.48 13.03
C SER A 146 -2.78 13.19 12.27
N TYR A 147 -3.07 14.33 11.64
CA TYR A 147 -2.06 15.13 10.96
C TYR A 147 -0.98 15.65 11.94
N ASN A 148 -1.38 16.12 13.13
CA ASN A 148 -0.43 16.53 14.15
C ASN A 148 0.40 15.34 14.69
N PHE A 149 -0.21 14.17 14.85
CA PHE A 149 0.52 12.96 15.20
C PHE A 149 1.55 12.60 14.13
N CYS A 150 1.23 12.71 12.84
CA CYS A 150 2.18 12.41 11.77
C CYS A 150 3.41 13.32 11.79
N LYS A 151 3.32 14.54 12.34
CA LYS A 151 4.49 15.43 12.55
C LYS A 151 5.51 14.86 13.53
N THR A 152 5.14 13.89 14.35
CA THR A 152 6.03 13.22 15.31
C THR A 152 6.68 11.94 14.74
N LEU A 153 6.37 11.58 13.49
CA LEU A 153 7.02 10.48 12.80
C LEU A 153 8.46 10.86 12.41
N LEU A 154 9.30 9.86 12.14
CA LEU A 154 10.67 10.09 11.66
C LEU A 154 10.69 10.82 10.31
N GLU A 155 9.67 10.59 9.50
CA GLU A 155 9.44 11.24 8.21
C GLU A 155 8.19 12.13 8.32
N PRO A 156 8.32 13.39 8.76
CA PRO A 156 7.18 14.26 8.97
C PRO A 156 6.51 14.64 7.64
N PRO A 157 5.19 14.94 7.65
CA PRO A 157 4.45 15.36 6.47
C PRO A 157 5.08 16.58 5.78
N LYS A 158 5.19 16.52 4.45
CA LYS A 158 5.62 17.62 3.57
C LYS A 158 4.43 18.30 2.87
N TYR A 159 3.23 18.09 3.37
CA TYR A 159 1.96 18.65 2.87
C TYR A 159 1.21 19.34 4.00
N GLU A 160 0.24 20.16 3.66
CA GLU A 160 -0.56 20.91 4.62
C GLU A 160 -1.86 20.17 4.99
N ILE A 161 -2.47 20.53 6.13
CA ILE A 161 -3.75 19.94 6.58
C ILE A 161 -4.87 20.13 5.54
N GLN A 162 -4.85 21.23 4.78
CA GLN A 162 -5.83 21.47 3.72
C GLN A 162 -5.72 20.44 2.60
N ASP A 163 -4.51 19.95 2.29
CA ASP A 163 -4.29 18.93 1.29
C ASP A 163 -4.85 17.58 1.76
N VAL A 164 -4.83 17.31 3.07
CA VAL A 164 -5.50 16.13 3.65
C VAL A 164 -6.99 16.15 3.33
N TYR A 165 -7.68 17.27 3.60
CA TYR A 165 -9.12 17.35 3.32
C TYR A 165 -9.44 17.26 1.83
N ARG A 166 -8.61 17.83 0.96
CA ARG A 166 -8.76 17.70 -0.50
C ARG A 166 -8.50 16.27 -0.95
N ALA A 167 -7.49 15.61 -0.42
CA ALA A 167 -7.17 14.22 -0.74
C ALA A 167 -8.26 13.25 -0.32
N LEU A 168 -8.97 13.50 0.79
CA LEU A 168 -10.07 12.66 1.25
C LEU A 168 -11.20 12.57 0.21
N SER A 169 -11.50 13.64 -0.51
CA SER A 169 -12.50 13.63 -1.58
C SER A 169 -12.06 12.72 -2.74
N VAL A 170 -10.81 12.85 -3.18
CA VAL A 170 -10.24 11.99 -4.23
C VAL A 170 -10.16 10.53 -3.79
N ILE A 171 -9.75 10.26 -2.55
CA ILE A 171 -9.69 8.91 -1.98
C ILE A 171 -11.09 8.27 -1.92
N ALA A 172 -12.11 9.05 -1.57
CA ALA A 172 -13.49 8.58 -1.53
C ALA A 172 -14.01 8.25 -2.94
N GLU A 173 -13.71 9.10 -3.92
CA GLU A 173 -14.08 8.90 -5.33
C GLU A 173 -13.42 7.65 -5.93
N GLU A 174 -12.16 7.39 -5.60
CA GLU A 174 -11.38 6.25 -6.08
C GLU A 174 -11.43 5.02 -5.13
N SER A 175 -12.35 5.02 -4.16
CA SER A 175 -12.44 3.99 -3.10
C SER A 175 -12.51 2.57 -3.66
N ASP A 176 -13.37 2.33 -4.64
CA ASP A 176 -13.57 1.00 -5.23
C ASP A 176 -12.30 0.53 -5.96
N PHE A 177 -11.64 1.43 -6.68
CA PHE A 177 -10.37 1.14 -7.34
C PHE A 177 -9.28 0.80 -6.32
N ILE A 178 -9.14 1.62 -5.26
CA ILE A 178 -8.16 1.39 -4.19
C ILE A 178 -8.39 0.02 -3.54
N GLN A 179 -9.61 -0.30 -3.16
CA GLN A 179 -9.96 -1.56 -2.52
C GLN A 179 -9.71 -2.77 -3.43
N SER A 180 -10.11 -2.67 -4.71
CA SER A 180 -9.88 -3.72 -5.70
C SER A 180 -8.39 -4.03 -5.89
N GLU A 181 -7.57 -3.01 -6.05
CA GLU A 181 -6.13 -3.18 -6.24
C GLU A 181 -5.43 -3.68 -4.96
N LEU A 182 -5.82 -3.17 -3.79
CA LEU A 182 -5.34 -3.69 -2.51
C LEU A 182 -5.71 -5.16 -2.32
N TYR A 183 -6.91 -5.56 -2.68
CA TYR A 183 -7.34 -6.96 -2.64
C TYR A 183 -6.47 -7.84 -3.55
N LYS A 184 -6.22 -7.44 -4.79
CA LYS A 184 -5.35 -8.15 -5.72
C LYS A 184 -3.92 -8.25 -5.18
N ASN A 185 -3.37 -7.13 -4.74
CA ASN A 185 -1.99 -7.04 -4.27
C ASN A 185 -1.76 -7.83 -2.97
N SER A 186 -2.75 -7.91 -2.09
CA SER A 186 -2.63 -8.67 -0.84
C SER A 186 -2.41 -10.18 -1.06
N ASN A 187 -2.80 -10.75 -2.21
CA ASN A 187 -2.51 -12.14 -2.55
C ASN A 187 -1.00 -12.40 -2.77
N PHE A 188 -0.20 -11.36 -3.06
CA PHE A 188 1.26 -11.49 -3.13
C PHE A 188 1.90 -11.54 -1.75
N ILE A 189 1.26 -10.96 -0.73
CA ILE A 189 1.74 -11.02 0.64
C ILE A 189 1.34 -12.34 1.28
N HIS A 190 0.06 -12.70 1.16
CA HIS A 190 -0.49 -13.94 1.70
C HIS A 190 -1.56 -14.53 0.76
N PRO A 191 -1.32 -15.72 0.16
CA PRO A 191 -2.30 -16.39 -0.68
C PRO A 191 -3.55 -16.74 0.13
N ARG A 192 -4.73 -16.37 -0.38
CA ARG A 192 -5.99 -16.66 0.29
C ARG A 192 -6.57 -17.99 -0.14
N ASN A 193 -7.16 -18.70 0.82
CA ASN A 193 -7.99 -19.86 0.53
C ASN A 193 -9.42 -19.38 0.20
N GLN A 194 -9.78 -19.41 -1.08
CA GLN A 194 -11.09 -18.96 -1.57
C GLN A 194 -12.18 -20.05 -1.49
N LYS A 195 -11.86 -21.25 -1.00
CA LYS A 195 -12.83 -22.37 -0.91
C LYS A 195 -13.87 -22.16 0.17
N ILE A 196 -13.54 -21.41 1.20
CA ILE A 196 -14.44 -21.12 2.34
C ILE A 196 -14.55 -19.60 2.47
N LEU A 197 -15.78 -19.10 2.45
CA LEU A 197 -16.12 -17.72 2.63
C LEU A 197 -16.86 -17.58 3.97
N TYR A 198 -16.29 -16.83 4.89
CA TYR A 198 -16.95 -16.42 6.11
C TYR A 198 -17.57 -15.04 5.92
N TYR A 199 -18.75 -14.84 6.43
CA TYR A 199 -19.35 -13.51 6.52
C TYR A 199 -19.72 -13.19 7.95
N ASP A 200 -19.48 -11.94 8.35
CA ASP A 200 -19.90 -11.42 9.65
C ASP A 200 -20.66 -10.12 9.44
N CYS A 201 -21.71 -9.96 10.24
CA CYS A 201 -22.51 -8.75 10.25
C CYS A 201 -22.27 -7.99 11.55
N THR A 202 -21.78 -6.77 11.45
CA THR A 202 -21.59 -5.85 12.57
C THR A 202 -22.68 -4.79 12.53
N ASN A 203 -23.37 -4.57 13.66
CA ASN A 203 -24.39 -3.55 13.79
C ASN A 203 -23.80 -2.31 14.48
N TYR A 204 -23.96 -1.15 13.85
CA TYR A 204 -23.66 0.14 14.45
C TYR A 204 -24.97 0.78 14.90
N TYR A 205 -25.05 1.16 16.18
CA TYR A 205 -26.18 1.81 16.79
C TYR A 205 -26.00 3.33 16.76
N PHE A 206 -27.08 4.05 16.53
CA PHE A 206 -27.08 5.50 16.49
C PHE A 206 -28.01 6.04 17.57
N GLU A 207 -27.53 6.97 18.37
CA GLU A 207 -28.32 7.67 19.40
C GLU A 207 -29.18 8.76 18.75
N ILE A 208 -30.14 8.35 17.93
CA ILE A 208 -31.12 9.20 17.25
C ILE A 208 -32.51 8.60 17.47
N GLU A 209 -33.53 9.45 17.48
CA GLU A 209 -34.94 9.03 17.67
C GLU A 209 -35.66 8.75 16.36
N GLU A 210 -35.17 9.27 15.24
CA GLU A 210 -35.80 9.12 13.93
C GLU A 210 -34.91 8.39 12.94
N GLU A 211 -35.52 7.58 12.09
CA GLU A 211 -34.84 6.91 10.99
C GLU A 211 -34.37 7.93 9.94
N SER A 212 -33.16 7.78 9.44
CA SER A 212 -32.63 8.65 8.39
C SER A 212 -31.64 7.94 7.47
N GLY A 213 -31.84 8.00 6.19
CA GLY A 213 -30.96 7.40 5.19
C GLY A 213 -30.85 5.88 5.35
N LEU A 214 -29.65 5.37 5.68
CA LEU A 214 -29.41 3.94 5.93
C LEU A 214 -29.67 3.51 7.37
N LYS A 215 -30.02 4.43 8.27
CA LYS A 215 -30.23 4.17 9.69
C LYS A 215 -31.70 3.83 9.93
N HIS A 216 -31.99 2.56 10.13
CA HIS A 216 -33.34 2.05 10.35
C HIS A 216 -33.43 1.23 11.62
N TYR A 217 -34.63 1.17 12.21
CA TYR A 217 -34.89 0.25 13.31
C TYR A 217 -34.81 -1.19 12.81
N GLY A 218 -34.12 -2.03 13.55
CA GLY A 218 -33.97 -3.43 13.17
C GLY A 218 -33.47 -4.30 14.32
N LYS A 219 -33.51 -5.61 14.12
CA LYS A 219 -33.03 -6.57 15.10
C LYS A 219 -31.52 -6.60 15.09
N GLY A 220 -30.89 -5.95 16.07
CA GLY A 220 -29.45 -6.01 16.30
C GLY A 220 -29.04 -7.14 17.24
N LYS A 221 -27.76 -7.48 17.26
CA LYS A 221 -27.18 -8.51 18.16
C LYS A 221 -27.40 -8.17 19.65
N GLU A 222 -27.46 -6.90 20.00
CA GLU A 222 -27.60 -6.41 21.39
C GLU A 222 -29.03 -6.04 21.77
N ASN A 223 -30.02 -6.21 20.90
CA ASN A 223 -31.41 -5.86 21.09
C ASN A 223 -31.67 -4.43 21.62
N ARG A 224 -30.84 -3.45 21.18
CA ARG A 224 -31.03 -2.03 21.52
C ARG A 224 -32.18 -1.42 20.72
N PRO A 225 -32.93 -0.48 21.33
CA PRO A 225 -34.07 0.17 20.68
C PRO A 225 -33.66 1.30 19.72
N ASN A 226 -32.41 1.41 19.32
CA ASN A 226 -31.91 2.49 18.50
C ASN A 226 -31.86 2.09 17.00
N PRO A 227 -31.98 3.03 16.06
CA PRO A 227 -31.69 2.78 14.67
C PRO A 227 -30.29 2.23 14.44
N ILE A 228 -30.17 1.27 13.54
CA ILE A 228 -28.93 0.54 13.25
C ILE A 228 -28.55 0.67 11.78
N VAL A 229 -27.24 0.55 11.51
CA VAL A 229 -26.70 0.25 10.19
C VAL A 229 -25.97 -1.07 10.29
N GLY A 230 -26.36 -2.04 9.49
CA GLY A 230 -25.66 -3.32 9.36
C GLY A 230 -24.50 -3.20 8.36
N MET A 231 -23.31 -3.56 8.79
CA MET A 231 -22.16 -3.71 7.90
C MET A 231 -21.82 -5.18 7.76
N LEU A 232 -21.87 -5.67 6.50
CA LEU A 232 -21.49 -7.04 6.17
C LEU A 232 -20.02 -7.05 5.75
N SER A 233 -19.20 -7.85 6.43
CA SER A 233 -17.82 -8.13 6.05
C SER A 233 -17.69 -9.56 5.55
N LEU A 234 -16.87 -9.74 4.49
CA LEU A 234 -16.52 -11.03 3.94
C LEU A 234 -15.09 -11.36 4.35
N ILE A 235 -14.90 -12.47 5.04
CA ILE A 235 -13.61 -12.88 5.59
C ILE A 235 -13.16 -14.14 4.84
N HIS A 236 -12.02 -14.08 4.15
CA HIS A 236 -11.38 -15.20 3.47
C HIS A 236 -10.30 -15.92 4.29
N ILE A 237 -9.96 -15.36 5.46
CA ILE A 237 -8.96 -15.89 6.38
C ILE A 237 -9.71 -16.23 7.66
N SER A 238 -9.52 -17.45 8.17
CA SER A 238 -10.02 -17.79 9.49
C SER A 238 -9.39 -16.83 10.51
N GLU A 239 -10.21 -16.06 11.20
CA GLU A 239 -9.74 -15.37 12.39
C GLU A 239 -9.16 -16.41 13.36
N PRO A 240 -8.04 -16.11 14.04
CA PRO A 240 -7.58 -16.98 15.11
C PRO A 240 -8.75 -17.13 16.09
N THR A 241 -9.22 -18.37 16.26
CA THR A 241 -10.27 -18.69 17.21
C THR A 241 -9.87 -18.11 18.55
N ARG A 242 -10.70 -17.24 19.10
CA ARG A 242 -10.51 -16.76 20.48
C ARG A 242 -10.45 -18.00 21.37
N PRO A 243 -9.41 -18.20 22.17
CA PRO A 243 -9.44 -19.24 23.18
C PRO A 243 -10.62 -18.92 24.11
N TYR A 244 -11.50 -19.88 24.28
CA TYR A 244 -12.63 -19.81 25.22
C TYR A 244 -12.11 -19.75 26.66
#